data_53a8cf25fe008b0176eca031f53fb231
#
_entry.id   53a8cf25fe008b0176eca031f53fb231
#
_cell.length_a   1.000
_cell.length_b   1.000
_cell.length_c   1.000
_cell.angle_alpha   90.00
_cell.angle_beta   90.00
_cell.angle_gamma   90.00
#
_symmetry.space_group_name_H-M   'P 1'
#
loop_
_entity.id
_entity.type
_entity.pdbx_description
1 polymer ?
#
loop_
_entity_poly.entity_id
_entity_poly.type
_entity_poly.pdbx_seq_one_letter_code
_entity_poly.pdbx_strand_id
1 'polypeptide(L)'
;GIDVNLLNAGTNVLAVQVHNQSFDSSDLSALPVFSVGINNTSSNYETPPSWFEVPYIPAEVNFESSNLPIVVIDTFEGQEIPNDPKIDATMKIIFRENQQRNFLTDVSDPNALDYDGPIKIEYRGSSSSLLDKKQYAFTPYDDLGEKINVPFLDMPTENDWILNGLAYDPSYMRDFLSYKLSNLIGNYASRGKYCELVLNGEFRGIYVLQEKLKADDSRIDIKKIKDDDLTLPKLTGGYITKTDKIEGSDTVAWGMDNYG
;
A
#
# COMPACT_ATOMS: atom_id res chain seq x y z
N GLY A 1 -13.60 2.22 -27.32
CA GLY A 1 -14.35 3.47 -27.55
C GLY A 1 -15.71 3.17 -28.17
N ILE A 2 -16.67 4.04 -27.92
CA ILE A 2 -17.99 3.98 -28.56
C ILE A 2 -17.85 4.63 -29.95
N ASP A 3 -18.39 3.97 -30.98
CA ASP A 3 -18.43 4.54 -32.33
C ASP A 3 -19.33 5.79 -32.31
N VAL A 4 -18.79 6.93 -32.68
CA VAL A 4 -19.51 8.22 -32.72
C VAL A 4 -20.70 8.19 -33.68
N ASN A 5 -20.71 7.30 -34.69
CA ASN A 5 -21.80 7.13 -35.60
C ASN A 5 -23.05 6.50 -34.97
N LEU A 6 -22.91 5.97 -33.75
CA LEU A 6 -24.04 5.46 -32.95
C LEU A 6 -24.77 6.56 -32.16
N LEU A 7 -24.20 7.78 -32.11
CA LEU A 7 -24.81 8.89 -31.39
C LEU A 7 -25.79 9.63 -32.31
N ASN A 8 -26.97 9.91 -31.79
CA ASN A 8 -27.97 10.71 -32.46
C ASN A 8 -27.95 12.17 -32.03
N ALA A 9 -28.39 13.07 -32.88
CA ALA A 9 -28.62 14.45 -32.48
C ALA A 9 -29.76 14.48 -31.43
N GLY A 10 -29.49 15.01 -30.25
CA GLY A 10 -30.41 15.05 -29.12
C GLY A 10 -30.00 14.14 -27.96
N THR A 11 -30.96 13.59 -27.26
CA THR A 11 -30.72 12.76 -26.07
C THR A 11 -30.23 11.38 -26.46
N ASN A 12 -29.09 10.99 -25.91
CA ASN A 12 -28.55 9.64 -26.00
C ASN A 12 -28.52 9.02 -24.60
N VAL A 13 -28.78 7.71 -24.52
CA VAL A 13 -28.75 6.97 -23.26
C VAL A 13 -27.61 5.95 -23.32
N LEU A 14 -26.69 6.05 -22.38
CA LEU A 14 -25.66 5.04 -22.17
C LEU A 14 -26.16 4.05 -21.12
N ALA A 15 -26.37 2.81 -21.50
CA ALA A 15 -26.64 1.72 -20.56
C ALA A 15 -25.35 0.90 -20.35
N VAL A 16 -24.95 0.74 -19.10
CA VAL A 16 -23.79 -0.07 -18.73
C VAL A 16 -24.29 -1.27 -17.92
N GLN A 17 -24.03 -2.46 -18.43
CA GLN A 17 -24.29 -3.69 -17.70
C GLN A 17 -22.98 -4.26 -17.18
N VAL A 18 -22.91 -4.50 -15.89
CA VAL A 18 -21.74 -5.07 -15.24
C VAL A 18 -22.06 -6.50 -14.83
N HIS A 19 -21.21 -7.42 -15.24
CA HIS A 19 -21.33 -8.82 -14.88
C HIS A 19 -20.15 -9.21 -14.00
N ASN A 20 -20.44 -9.91 -12.93
CA ASN A 20 -19.43 -10.59 -12.16
C ASN A 20 -18.94 -11.82 -12.94
N GLN A 21 -17.66 -12.15 -12.84
CA GLN A 21 -17.08 -13.32 -13.51
C GLN A 21 -17.61 -14.63 -12.91
N SER A 22 -17.98 -14.61 -11.62
CA SER A 22 -18.64 -15.71 -10.92
C SER A 22 -19.62 -15.18 -9.88
N PHE A 23 -20.57 -16.02 -9.44
CA PHE A 23 -21.53 -15.67 -8.39
C PHE A 23 -20.85 -15.37 -7.03
N ASP A 24 -19.66 -15.89 -6.81
CA ASP A 24 -18.91 -15.80 -5.56
C ASP A 24 -17.87 -14.66 -5.55
N SER A 25 -17.78 -13.89 -6.63
CA SER A 25 -16.86 -12.75 -6.68
C SER A 25 -17.44 -11.54 -5.93
N SER A 26 -16.73 -11.03 -4.95
CA SER A 26 -17.10 -9.84 -4.18
C SER A 26 -16.84 -8.52 -4.92
N ASP A 27 -16.29 -8.56 -6.14
CA ASP A 27 -15.67 -7.41 -6.80
C ASP A 27 -16.55 -6.81 -7.91
N LEU A 28 -17.84 -6.62 -7.65
CA LEU A 28 -18.71 -5.94 -8.60
C LEU A 28 -18.56 -4.43 -8.47
N SER A 29 -17.66 -3.82 -9.21
CA SER A 29 -17.53 -2.37 -9.31
C SER A 29 -17.44 -1.92 -10.76
N ALA A 30 -18.16 -0.85 -11.10
CA ALA A 30 -18.02 -0.17 -12.37
C ALA A 30 -17.95 1.34 -12.12
N LEU A 31 -16.85 1.95 -12.56
CA LEU A 31 -16.71 3.40 -12.64
C LEU A 31 -16.71 3.77 -14.13
N PRO A 32 -17.88 4.01 -14.74
CA PRO A 32 -17.92 4.43 -16.14
C PRO A 32 -17.36 5.85 -16.25
N VAL A 33 -16.27 6.00 -16.96
CA VAL A 33 -15.75 7.31 -17.37
C VAL A 33 -16.18 7.55 -18.80
N PHE A 34 -16.97 8.59 -19.02
CA PHE A 34 -17.36 9.03 -20.33
C PHE A 34 -16.51 10.23 -20.75
N SER A 35 -15.75 10.08 -21.80
CA SER A 35 -14.99 11.17 -22.41
C SER A 35 -15.37 11.32 -23.87
N VAL A 36 -15.63 12.56 -24.29
CA VAL A 36 -15.90 12.89 -25.69
C VAL A 36 -14.69 13.63 -26.24
N GLY A 37 -14.01 12.99 -27.18
CA GLY A 37 -12.98 13.64 -27.98
C GLY A 37 -13.62 14.34 -29.19
N ILE A 38 -13.52 15.66 -29.28
CA ILE A 38 -13.96 16.41 -30.43
C ILE A 38 -12.75 16.65 -31.32
N ASN A 39 -12.72 16.02 -32.49
CA ASN A 39 -11.72 16.31 -33.51
C ASN A 39 -12.21 17.47 -34.36
N ASN A 40 -12.02 18.71 -33.89
CA ASN A 40 -12.43 19.90 -34.57
C ASN A 40 -11.22 20.79 -34.85
N THR A 41 -11.11 21.22 -36.09
CA THR A 41 -10.05 22.16 -36.55
C THR A 41 -10.46 23.64 -36.31
N SER A 42 -11.67 23.92 -35.85
CA SER A 42 -12.12 25.26 -35.50
C SER A 42 -11.85 25.57 -34.04
N SER A 43 -11.37 26.73 -33.71
CA SER A 43 -11.09 27.20 -32.35
C SER A 43 -12.34 27.70 -31.60
N ASN A 44 -13.53 27.52 -32.15
CA ASN A 44 -14.78 27.95 -31.56
C ASN A 44 -15.40 26.78 -30.81
N TYR A 45 -15.14 26.70 -29.51
CA TYR A 45 -15.82 25.79 -28.58
C TYR A 45 -17.05 26.52 -28.00
N GLU A 46 -18.18 25.84 -27.93
CA GLU A 46 -19.30 26.34 -27.18
C GLU A 46 -18.94 26.39 -25.67
N THR A 47 -19.46 27.38 -24.98
CA THR A 47 -19.28 27.45 -23.52
C THR A 47 -19.82 26.17 -22.89
N PRO A 48 -19.04 25.47 -22.05
CA PRO A 48 -19.53 24.28 -21.37
C PRO A 48 -20.86 24.58 -20.62
N PRO A 49 -21.84 23.67 -20.66
CA PRO A 49 -23.07 23.86 -19.93
C PRO A 49 -22.76 23.99 -18.42
N SER A 50 -23.61 24.73 -17.72
CA SER A 50 -23.41 25.05 -16.29
C SER A 50 -23.30 23.86 -15.34
N TRP A 51 -23.73 22.68 -15.78
CA TRP A 51 -23.59 21.43 -15.02
C TRP A 51 -22.26 20.70 -15.30
N PHE A 52 -21.47 21.15 -16.27
CA PHE A 52 -20.18 20.55 -16.60
C PHE A 52 -19.10 21.23 -15.76
N GLU A 53 -18.61 20.52 -14.77
CA GLU A 53 -17.42 20.92 -14.03
C GLU A 53 -16.18 20.44 -14.82
N VAL A 54 -15.29 21.38 -15.15
CA VAL A 54 -14.00 21.03 -15.74
C VAL A 54 -13.28 20.11 -14.74
N PRO A 55 -12.81 18.93 -15.17
CA PRO A 55 -12.06 18.07 -14.26
C PRO A 55 -10.95 18.86 -13.60
N TYR A 56 -10.92 18.84 -12.27
CA TYR A 56 -9.82 19.43 -11.52
C TYR A 56 -8.53 18.72 -11.91
N ILE A 57 -7.65 19.43 -12.59
CA ILE A 57 -6.27 18.98 -12.79
C ILE A 57 -5.50 19.48 -11.58
N PRO A 58 -5.10 18.60 -10.63
CA PRO A 58 -4.33 19.04 -9.48
C PRO A 58 -3.08 19.76 -9.97
N ALA A 59 -2.80 20.92 -9.38
CA ALA A 59 -1.51 21.54 -9.54
C ALA A 59 -0.42 20.56 -9.07
N GLU A 60 0.75 20.62 -9.67
CA GLU A 60 1.90 19.86 -9.23
C GLU A 60 2.13 20.13 -7.74
N VAL A 61 2.16 19.06 -6.92
CA VAL A 61 2.31 19.20 -5.48
C VAL A 61 3.79 19.42 -5.18
N ASN A 62 4.15 20.67 -4.86
CA ASN A 62 5.45 20.95 -4.28
C ASN A 62 5.41 20.58 -2.79
N PHE A 63 5.90 19.37 -2.45
CA PHE A 63 5.89 18.86 -1.09
C PHE A 63 7.10 19.38 -0.32
N GLU A 64 6.86 20.13 0.73
CA GLU A 64 7.91 20.71 1.58
C GLU A 64 7.87 20.20 3.02
N SER A 65 6.69 19.92 3.55
CA SER A 65 6.53 19.58 4.97
C SER A 65 5.18 18.95 5.30
N SER A 66 5.14 18.19 6.39
CA SER A 66 3.93 17.57 6.93
C SER A 66 3.94 17.53 8.47
N ASN A 67 2.77 17.35 9.07
CA ASN A 67 2.67 16.94 10.50
C ASN A 67 2.82 15.44 10.67
N LEU A 68 2.80 14.66 9.59
CA LEU A 68 3.11 13.24 9.63
C LEU A 68 4.62 13.04 9.51
N PRO A 69 5.16 11.92 9.98
CA PRO A 69 6.52 11.50 9.65
C PRO A 69 6.72 11.48 8.13
N ILE A 70 7.92 11.83 7.67
CA ILE A 70 8.27 11.79 6.25
C ILE A 70 9.26 10.65 6.04
N VAL A 71 8.89 9.68 5.23
CA VAL A 71 9.76 8.58 4.80
C VAL A 71 10.36 8.96 3.46
N VAL A 72 11.69 9.04 3.41
CA VAL A 72 12.45 9.32 2.18
C VAL A 72 13.19 8.06 1.80
N ILE A 73 12.98 7.57 0.59
CA ILE A 73 13.64 6.37 0.06
C ILE A 73 14.31 6.73 -1.26
N ASP A 74 15.59 6.38 -1.35
CA ASP A 74 16.37 6.52 -2.57
C ASP A 74 16.91 5.16 -3.00
N THR A 75 16.51 4.72 -4.19
CA THR A 75 17.10 3.57 -4.87
C THR A 75 18.35 4.04 -5.63
N PHE A 76 19.36 3.16 -5.75
CA PHE A 76 20.57 3.54 -6.45
C PHE A 76 20.27 3.87 -7.92
N GLU A 77 20.71 5.05 -8.36
CA GLU A 77 20.50 5.59 -9.72
C GLU A 77 19.01 5.70 -10.13
N GLY A 78 18.09 5.78 -9.14
CA GLY A 78 16.65 5.82 -9.42
C GLY A 78 16.09 4.50 -9.97
N GLN A 79 16.74 3.38 -9.68
CA GLN A 79 16.30 2.05 -10.12
C GLN A 79 14.84 1.80 -9.76
N GLU A 80 14.07 1.26 -10.70
CA GLU A 80 12.69 0.83 -10.45
C GLU A 80 12.65 -0.32 -9.44
N ILE A 81 11.77 -0.21 -8.45
CA ILE A 81 11.60 -1.24 -7.42
C ILE A 81 10.87 -2.43 -8.04
N PRO A 82 11.44 -3.65 -8.04
CA PRO A 82 10.79 -4.86 -8.57
C PRO A 82 9.81 -5.48 -7.56
N ASN A 83 9.04 -6.47 -8.03
CA ASN A 83 8.21 -7.30 -7.15
C ASN A 83 9.05 -8.33 -6.36
N ASP A 84 10.06 -8.90 -6.99
CA ASP A 84 11.00 -9.86 -6.43
C ASP A 84 12.21 -9.97 -7.41
N PRO A 85 13.44 -10.05 -6.91
CA PRO A 85 13.87 -9.93 -5.52
C PRO A 85 13.92 -8.47 -5.02
N LYS A 86 14.03 -8.31 -3.70
CA LYS A 86 14.31 -6.99 -3.09
C LYS A 86 15.61 -6.41 -3.62
N ILE A 87 15.58 -5.10 -3.87
CA ILE A 87 16.78 -4.33 -4.25
C ILE A 87 17.29 -3.50 -3.08
N ASP A 88 18.55 -3.12 -3.14
CA ASP A 88 19.18 -2.23 -2.17
C ASP A 88 18.66 -0.79 -2.36
N ALA A 89 18.45 -0.10 -1.24
CA ALA A 89 18.05 1.31 -1.18
C ALA A 89 18.53 1.92 0.13
N THR A 90 18.49 3.23 0.22
CA THR A 90 18.62 3.97 1.49
C THR A 90 17.27 4.48 1.92
N MET A 91 17.05 4.53 3.23
CA MET A 91 15.84 5.11 3.81
C MET A 91 16.19 6.05 4.94
N LYS A 92 15.49 7.18 4.99
CA LYS A 92 15.48 8.09 6.13
C LYS A 92 14.04 8.31 6.56
N ILE A 93 13.82 8.39 7.87
CA ILE A 93 12.51 8.74 8.44
C ILE A 93 12.70 10.03 9.24
N ILE A 94 12.09 11.09 8.77
CA ILE A 94 12.08 12.38 9.46
C ILE A 94 10.88 12.37 10.41
N PHE A 95 11.16 12.50 11.71
CA PHE A 95 10.13 12.54 12.73
C PHE A 95 10.55 13.42 13.90
N ARG A 96 9.80 14.48 14.12
CA ARG A 96 9.93 15.35 15.29
C ARG A 96 8.81 15.04 16.27
N GLU A 97 9.18 14.79 17.52
CA GLU A 97 8.22 14.55 18.60
C GLU A 97 7.33 15.77 18.89
N ASN A 98 6.33 15.55 19.74
CA ASN A 98 5.45 16.61 20.26
C ASN A 98 4.65 17.37 19.20
N GLN A 99 4.22 16.68 18.13
CA GLN A 99 3.43 17.25 17.04
C GLN A 99 4.10 18.43 16.31
N GLN A 100 5.40 18.48 16.37
CA GLN A 100 6.18 19.44 15.58
C GLN A 100 6.05 19.07 14.09
N ARG A 101 6.14 20.10 13.25
CA ARG A 101 6.09 19.91 11.82
C ARG A 101 7.42 19.35 11.30
N ASN A 102 7.35 18.34 10.48
CA ASN A 102 8.50 17.74 9.80
C ASN A 102 8.69 18.45 8.46
N PHE A 103 9.92 18.86 8.15
CA PHE A 103 10.26 19.49 6.88
C PHE A 103 11.15 18.55 6.07
N LEU A 104 10.96 18.50 4.76
CA LEU A 104 11.79 17.65 3.89
C LEU A 104 13.28 18.04 3.97
N THR A 105 13.58 19.30 4.24
CA THR A 105 14.94 19.79 4.47
C THR A 105 15.61 19.20 5.71
N ASP A 106 14.84 18.68 6.67
CA ASP A 106 15.37 18.04 7.89
C ASP A 106 16.05 16.69 7.60
N VAL A 107 15.99 16.21 6.37
CA VAL A 107 16.66 14.97 5.93
C VAL A 107 18.15 14.93 6.19
N SER A 108 18.77 16.10 6.42
CA SER A 108 20.19 16.26 6.75
C SER A 108 20.45 16.55 8.23
N ASP A 109 19.43 16.65 9.07
CA ASP A 109 19.55 16.88 10.51
C ASP A 109 19.43 15.56 11.30
N PRO A 110 20.54 15.00 11.83
CA PRO A 110 20.49 13.72 12.56
C PRO A 110 19.54 13.73 13.78
N ASN A 111 19.25 14.92 14.36
CA ASN A 111 18.35 15.03 15.51
C ASN A 111 16.88 15.01 15.11
N ALA A 112 16.57 15.10 13.82
CA ALA A 112 15.23 15.01 13.28
C ALA A 112 14.91 13.62 12.68
N LEU A 113 15.90 12.73 12.68
CA LEU A 113 15.76 11.40 12.05
C LEU A 113 15.44 10.33 13.09
N ASP A 114 14.34 9.61 12.88
CA ASP A 114 13.99 8.38 13.57
C ASP A 114 14.81 7.19 13.01
N TYR A 115 15.15 7.26 11.72
CA TYR A 115 15.98 6.27 11.05
C TYR A 115 16.82 6.92 9.94
N ASP A 116 18.05 6.43 9.76
CA ASP A 116 18.94 6.72 8.64
C ASP A 116 19.81 5.48 8.36
N GLY A 117 19.55 4.77 7.28
CA GLY A 117 20.31 3.57 6.98
C GLY A 117 19.88 2.81 5.74
N PRO A 118 20.61 1.72 5.43
CA PRO A 118 20.32 0.87 4.29
C PRO A 118 19.09 -0.02 4.53
N ILE A 119 18.35 -0.26 3.45
CA ILE A 119 17.21 -1.18 3.40
C ILE A 119 17.29 -2.03 2.15
N LYS A 120 16.57 -3.15 2.14
CA LYS A 120 16.19 -3.85 0.90
C LYS A 120 14.69 -3.75 0.73
N ILE A 121 14.24 -3.40 -0.47
CA ILE A 121 12.86 -3.05 -0.77
C ILE A 121 12.35 -3.75 -2.03
N GLU A 122 11.09 -4.15 -2.00
CA GLU A 122 10.33 -4.67 -3.14
C GLU A 122 8.93 -4.08 -3.13
N TYR A 123 8.25 -3.98 -4.27
CA TYR A 123 6.81 -3.76 -4.22
C TYR A 123 6.09 -5.09 -3.96
N ARG A 124 4.91 -5.00 -3.36
CA ARG A 124 4.13 -6.17 -2.96
C ARG A 124 2.67 -6.04 -3.35
N GLY A 125 1.99 -7.16 -3.30
CA GLY A 125 0.55 -7.27 -3.53
C GLY A 125 0.26 -8.09 -4.79
N SER A 126 -0.88 -8.77 -4.80
CA SER A 126 -1.40 -9.47 -5.97
C SER A 126 -2.14 -8.47 -6.87
N SER A 127 -3.44 -8.27 -6.66
CA SER A 127 -4.23 -7.30 -7.43
C SER A 127 -3.82 -5.84 -7.20
N SER A 128 -3.38 -5.48 -5.98
CA SER A 128 -2.93 -4.11 -5.67
C SER A 128 -1.62 -3.72 -6.37
N SER A 129 -0.83 -4.69 -6.83
CA SER A 129 0.37 -4.40 -7.63
C SER A 129 0.06 -3.83 -9.02
N LEU A 130 -1.18 -3.96 -9.49
CA LEU A 130 -1.64 -3.40 -10.76
C LEU A 130 -2.01 -1.90 -10.66
N LEU A 131 -2.16 -1.39 -9.44
CA LEU A 131 -2.49 0.03 -9.21
C LEU A 131 -1.25 0.91 -9.32
N ASP A 132 -1.43 2.16 -9.73
CA ASP A 132 -0.33 3.14 -9.84
C ASP A 132 0.32 3.41 -8.48
N LYS A 133 -0.49 3.50 -7.43
CA LYS A 133 0.01 3.65 -6.06
C LYS A 133 0.41 2.30 -5.48
N LYS A 134 1.68 1.96 -5.62
CA LYS A 134 2.26 0.69 -5.17
C LYS A 134 2.35 0.60 -3.64
N GLN A 135 2.32 -0.63 -3.13
CA GLN A 135 2.70 -0.95 -1.75
C GLN A 135 4.10 -1.55 -1.76
N TYR A 136 4.86 -1.32 -0.69
CA TYR A 136 6.23 -1.82 -0.60
C TYR A 136 6.41 -2.69 0.65
N ALA A 137 7.27 -3.70 0.54
CA ALA A 137 7.80 -4.44 1.67
C ALA A 137 9.30 -4.17 1.77
N PHE A 138 9.78 -3.88 2.96
CA PHE A 138 11.19 -3.59 3.15
C PHE A 138 11.74 -4.21 4.43
N THR A 139 13.06 -4.32 4.46
CA THR A 139 13.84 -4.90 5.56
C THR A 139 15.05 -4.00 5.79
N PRO A 140 15.29 -3.48 7.02
CA PRO A 140 16.50 -2.74 7.35
C PRO A 140 17.71 -3.66 7.48
N TYR A 141 18.87 -3.13 7.12
CA TYR A 141 20.16 -3.79 7.17
C TYR A 141 21.21 -2.90 7.86
N ASP A 142 22.25 -3.49 8.36
CA ASP A 142 23.44 -2.75 8.78
C ASP A 142 24.44 -2.58 7.64
N ASP A 143 25.53 -1.85 7.91
CA ASP A 143 26.59 -1.59 6.94
C ASP A 143 27.38 -2.86 6.53
N LEU A 144 27.19 -3.96 7.24
CA LEU A 144 27.78 -5.28 6.93
C LEU A 144 26.85 -6.11 6.04
N GLY A 145 25.64 -5.64 5.77
CA GLY A 145 24.63 -6.34 4.98
C GLY A 145 23.85 -7.40 5.77
N GLU A 146 23.88 -7.34 7.10
CA GLU A 146 23.09 -8.20 7.96
C GLU A 146 21.76 -7.53 8.33
N LYS A 147 20.69 -8.33 8.42
CA LYS A 147 19.37 -7.84 8.83
C LYS A 147 19.41 -7.34 10.26
N ILE A 148 18.83 -6.15 10.47
CA ILE A 148 18.70 -5.57 11.80
C ILE A 148 17.25 -5.36 12.18
N ASN A 149 16.97 -5.46 13.48
CA ASN A 149 15.65 -5.13 14.03
C ASN A 149 15.64 -3.66 14.45
N VAL A 150 14.65 -2.90 13.99
CA VAL A 150 14.53 -1.46 14.24
C VAL A 150 13.13 -1.12 14.75
N PRO A 151 13.00 -0.27 15.79
CA PRO A 151 11.71 0.18 16.31
C PRO A 151 11.25 1.45 15.59
N PHE A 152 10.81 1.37 14.36
CA PHE A 152 10.34 2.54 13.62
C PHE A 152 9.17 3.24 14.32
N LEU A 153 9.29 4.56 14.53
CA LEU A 153 8.23 5.41 15.07
C LEU A 153 7.62 4.86 16.37
N ASP A 154 8.43 4.41 17.31
CA ASP A 154 8.04 3.78 18.59
C ASP A 154 7.23 2.48 18.47
N MET A 155 7.19 1.86 17.31
CA MET A 155 6.61 0.53 17.17
C MET A 155 7.60 -0.55 17.64
N PRO A 156 7.14 -1.73 18.07
CA PRO A 156 8.03 -2.80 18.52
C PRO A 156 9.09 -3.17 17.50
N THR A 157 10.29 -3.40 18.00
CA THR A 157 11.51 -3.69 17.24
C THR A 157 11.35 -4.94 16.37
N GLU A 158 11.60 -4.79 15.06
CA GLU A 158 11.49 -5.88 14.08
C GLU A 158 12.20 -5.52 12.76
N ASN A 159 12.31 -6.49 11.84
CA ASN A 159 12.98 -6.29 10.55
C ASN A 159 12.08 -6.43 9.32
N ASP A 160 10.84 -6.84 9.44
CA ASP A 160 9.90 -6.95 8.32
C ASP A 160 8.79 -5.91 8.40
N TRP A 161 8.81 -4.98 7.46
CA TRP A 161 7.93 -3.81 7.44
C TRP A 161 7.24 -3.61 6.11
N ILE A 162 6.15 -2.85 6.11
CA ILE A 162 5.34 -2.55 4.94
C ILE A 162 5.06 -1.05 4.88
N LEU A 163 5.18 -0.47 3.71
CA LEU A 163 4.58 0.81 3.35
C LEU A 163 3.29 0.52 2.57
N ASN A 164 2.16 0.62 3.25
CA ASN A 164 0.85 0.35 2.67
C ASN A 164 0.29 1.62 2.03
N GLY A 165 0.08 1.59 0.71
CA GLY A 165 -0.43 2.73 -0.06
C GLY A 165 -1.93 2.97 0.05
N LEU A 166 -2.70 2.03 0.63
CA LEU A 166 -4.15 2.11 0.84
C LEU A 166 -4.96 2.46 -0.43
N ALA A 167 -4.46 2.06 -1.60
CA ALA A 167 -4.98 2.55 -2.89
C ALA A 167 -6.44 2.16 -3.17
N TYR A 168 -6.96 1.09 -2.54
CA TYR A 168 -8.36 0.68 -2.66
C TYR A 168 -9.32 1.42 -1.72
N ASP A 169 -8.80 2.12 -0.72
CA ASP A 169 -9.62 2.84 0.24
C ASP A 169 -9.49 4.36 0.08
N PRO A 170 -10.41 5.03 -0.60
CA PRO A 170 -10.36 6.49 -0.78
C PRO A 170 -10.36 7.28 0.53
N SER A 171 -10.81 6.67 1.64
CA SER A 171 -10.80 7.30 2.97
C SER A 171 -9.43 7.17 3.65
N TYR A 172 -8.57 6.26 3.20
CA TYR A 172 -7.29 5.91 3.84
C TYR A 172 -7.40 5.45 5.30
N MET A 173 -8.60 5.11 5.79
CA MET A 173 -8.85 4.91 7.23
C MET A 173 -9.33 3.51 7.60
N ARG A 174 -10.00 2.78 6.69
CA ARG A 174 -10.73 1.56 7.05
C ARG A 174 -9.84 0.48 7.63
N ASP A 175 -8.77 0.12 6.95
CA ASP A 175 -7.82 -0.90 7.42
C ASP A 175 -7.15 -0.46 8.73
N PHE A 176 -6.64 0.77 8.74
CA PHE A 176 -5.97 1.32 9.91
C PHE A 176 -6.87 1.35 11.14
N LEU A 177 -8.12 1.80 10.99
CA LEU A 177 -9.11 1.85 12.06
C LEU A 177 -9.47 0.44 12.54
N SER A 178 -9.68 -0.49 11.63
CA SER A 178 -10.00 -1.88 11.95
C SER A 178 -8.88 -2.54 12.76
N TYR A 179 -7.62 -2.36 12.37
CA TYR A 179 -6.46 -2.88 13.11
C TYR A 179 -6.33 -2.22 14.47
N LYS A 180 -6.52 -0.90 14.53
CA LYS A 180 -6.47 -0.18 15.81
C LYS A 180 -7.56 -0.64 16.78
N LEU A 181 -8.79 -0.83 16.31
CA LEU A 181 -9.89 -1.35 17.11
C LEU A 181 -9.61 -2.77 17.58
N SER A 182 -9.08 -3.64 16.71
CA SER A 182 -8.69 -5.01 17.08
C SER A 182 -7.67 -5.01 18.23
N ASN A 183 -6.63 -4.19 18.12
CA ASN A 183 -5.63 -4.06 19.20
C ASN A 183 -6.24 -3.53 20.51
N LEU A 184 -7.19 -2.59 20.43
CA LEU A 184 -7.86 -2.02 21.62
C LEU A 184 -8.73 -3.03 22.37
N ILE A 185 -9.29 -4.02 21.69
CA ILE A 185 -10.07 -5.10 22.32
C ILE A 185 -9.20 -6.31 22.74
N GLY A 186 -7.88 -6.19 22.63
CA GLY A 186 -6.92 -7.19 23.10
C GLY A 186 -6.53 -8.26 22.08
N ASN A 187 -6.93 -8.12 20.81
CA ASN A 187 -6.49 -9.00 19.72
C ASN A 187 -5.37 -8.33 18.94
N TYR A 188 -4.30 -9.08 18.67
CA TYR A 188 -3.24 -8.55 17.82
C TYR A 188 -3.75 -8.27 16.40
N ALA A 189 -3.44 -7.10 15.92
CA ALA A 189 -3.51 -6.72 14.51
C ALA A 189 -2.29 -5.86 14.16
N SER A 190 -1.92 -5.81 12.89
CA SER A 190 -0.77 -5.04 12.41
C SER A 190 -0.83 -3.59 12.89
N ARG A 191 0.17 -3.18 13.69
CA ARG A 191 0.30 -1.79 14.12
C ARG A 191 0.90 -0.96 13.00
N GLY A 192 0.52 0.29 12.93
CA GLY A 192 1.02 1.19 11.90
C GLY A 192 0.98 2.65 12.31
N LYS A 193 1.69 3.47 11.55
CA LYS A 193 1.71 4.93 11.65
C LYS A 193 1.55 5.53 10.26
N TYR A 194 0.70 6.54 10.15
CA TYR A 194 0.65 7.31 8.89
C TYR A 194 1.95 8.04 8.66
N CYS A 195 2.37 8.10 7.41
CA CYS A 195 3.54 8.85 6.97
C CYS A 195 3.32 9.39 5.56
N GLU A 196 4.12 10.37 5.18
CA GLU A 196 4.28 10.80 3.80
C GLU A 196 5.45 10.04 3.17
N LEU A 197 5.34 9.66 1.91
CA LEU A 197 6.41 8.98 1.19
C LEU A 197 6.99 9.87 0.09
N VAL A 198 8.32 10.04 0.12
CA VAL A 198 9.11 10.58 -0.97
C VAL A 198 10.01 9.46 -1.49
N LEU A 199 9.88 9.12 -2.77
CA LEU A 199 10.66 8.06 -3.40
C LEU A 199 11.43 8.62 -4.58
N ASN A 200 12.75 8.52 -4.55
CA ASN A 200 13.64 9.06 -5.57
C ASN A 200 13.36 10.56 -5.87
N GLY A 201 13.14 11.35 -4.82
CA GLY A 201 12.80 12.77 -4.91
C GLY A 201 11.36 13.07 -5.31
N GLU A 202 10.54 12.08 -5.61
CA GLU A 202 9.15 12.24 -6.03
C GLU A 202 8.19 12.02 -4.86
N PHE A 203 7.30 12.97 -4.60
CA PHE A 203 6.27 12.83 -3.57
C PHE A 203 5.20 11.83 -4.00
N ARG A 204 4.99 10.79 -3.19
CA ARG A 204 4.05 9.70 -3.45
C ARG A 204 2.77 9.77 -2.60
N GLY A 205 2.66 10.79 -1.75
CA GLY A 205 1.51 11.00 -0.87
C GLY A 205 1.52 10.17 0.40
N ILE A 206 0.35 10.01 1.00
CA ILE A 206 0.16 9.35 2.30
C ILE A 206 0.29 7.83 2.17
N TYR A 207 1.04 7.24 3.10
CA TYR A 207 1.19 5.80 3.32
C TYR A 207 0.95 5.45 4.78
N VAL A 208 0.84 4.16 5.08
CA VAL A 208 0.95 3.64 6.44
C VAL A 208 2.21 2.79 6.52
N LEU A 209 3.17 3.22 7.33
CA LEU A 209 4.27 2.38 7.77
C LEU A 209 3.72 1.42 8.79
N GLN A 210 3.72 0.12 8.49
CA GLN A 210 3.08 -0.89 9.31
C GLN A 210 3.90 -2.18 9.41
N GLU A 211 3.60 -2.94 10.44
CA GLU A 211 4.18 -4.25 10.67
C GLU A 211 3.73 -5.26 9.62
N LYS A 212 4.67 -6.07 9.11
CA LYS A 212 4.31 -7.27 8.34
C LYS A 212 3.83 -8.35 9.29
N LEU A 213 2.70 -8.98 8.99
CA LEU A 213 2.19 -10.12 9.76
C LEU A 213 3.19 -11.29 9.71
N LYS A 214 3.59 -11.78 10.88
CA LYS A 214 4.44 -12.96 11.02
C LYS A 214 4.34 -13.53 12.44
N ALA A 215 4.76 -14.78 12.61
CA ALA A 215 4.94 -15.39 13.92
C ALA A 215 6.20 -14.79 14.58
N ASP A 216 6.00 -14.03 15.62
CA ASP A 216 7.01 -13.33 16.40
C ASP A 216 6.43 -12.92 17.77
N ASP A 217 7.25 -12.88 18.82
CA ASP A 217 6.81 -12.58 20.20
C ASP A 217 6.19 -11.18 20.31
N SER A 218 6.64 -10.23 19.47
CA SER A 218 6.11 -8.86 19.44
C SER A 218 4.90 -8.68 18.51
N ARG A 219 4.55 -9.69 17.70
CA ARG A 219 3.46 -9.66 16.70
C ARG A 219 2.44 -10.75 16.97
N ILE A 220 2.45 -11.83 16.21
CA ILE A 220 1.61 -12.98 16.47
C ILE A 220 2.44 -13.94 17.33
N ASP A 221 2.23 -13.88 18.64
CA ASP A 221 2.95 -14.69 19.63
C ASP A 221 2.53 -16.15 19.55
N ILE A 222 3.00 -16.82 18.51
CA ILE A 222 2.84 -18.26 18.33
C ILE A 222 4.19 -18.89 18.03
N LYS A 223 4.38 -20.09 18.56
CA LYS A 223 5.58 -20.86 18.32
C LYS A 223 5.57 -21.47 16.92
N LYS A 224 6.54 -21.12 16.10
CA LYS A 224 6.76 -21.79 14.81
C LYS A 224 7.07 -23.26 15.01
N ILE A 225 6.38 -24.13 14.26
CA ILE A 225 6.71 -25.55 14.15
C ILE A 225 7.90 -25.67 13.19
N LYS A 226 8.92 -26.40 13.58
CA LYS A 226 10.08 -26.72 12.76
C LYS A 226 9.96 -28.11 12.17
N ASP A 227 10.69 -28.38 11.12
CA ASP A 227 10.68 -29.70 10.43
C ASP A 227 11.07 -30.87 11.34
N ASP A 228 11.84 -30.62 12.41
CA ASP A 228 12.26 -31.58 13.42
C ASP A 228 11.31 -31.70 14.62
N ASP A 229 10.23 -30.90 14.68
CA ASP A 229 9.22 -30.94 15.75
C ASP A 229 8.19 -32.05 15.50
N LEU A 230 8.61 -33.31 15.62
CA LEU A 230 7.80 -34.49 15.30
C LEU A 230 6.99 -35.05 16.47
N THR A 231 7.11 -34.48 17.67
CA THR A 231 6.50 -35.01 18.90
C THR A 231 5.76 -33.93 19.70
N LEU A 232 4.77 -34.38 20.49
CA LEU A 232 4.08 -33.49 21.44
C LEU A 232 5.04 -33.02 22.56
N PRO A 233 4.88 -31.79 23.11
CA PRO A 233 3.84 -30.78 22.76
C PRO A 233 4.20 -29.89 21.58
N LYS A 234 5.39 -30.02 21.02
CA LYS A 234 5.86 -29.09 19.95
C LYS A 234 5.02 -29.18 18.67
N LEU A 235 4.56 -30.39 18.34
CA LEU A 235 3.72 -30.66 17.17
C LEU A 235 2.32 -30.00 17.26
N THR A 236 1.85 -29.62 18.45
CA THR A 236 0.51 -29.04 18.66
C THR A 236 0.52 -27.52 18.82
N GLY A 237 1.64 -26.86 18.62
CA GLY A 237 1.75 -25.41 18.78
C GLY A 237 1.57 -24.65 17.48
N GLY A 238 1.16 -23.39 17.57
CA GLY A 238 1.42 -22.35 16.60
C GLY A 238 0.81 -22.47 15.20
N TYR A 239 -0.51 -22.59 15.07
CA TYR A 239 -1.19 -22.59 13.78
C TYR A 239 -1.80 -21.24 13.48
N ILE A 240 -1.64 -20.78 12.22
CA ILE A 240 -2.40 -19.67 11.63
C ILE A 240 -3.20 -20.23 10.46
N THR A 241 -4.52 -20.08 10.52
CA THR A 241 -5.39 -20.37 9.38
C THR A 241 -5.67 -19.07 8.63
N LYS A 242 -5.55 -19.08 7.30
CA LYS A 242 -5.91 -17.95 6.45
C LYS A 242 -6.99 -18.38 5.46
N THR A 243 -7.90 -17.48 5.17
CA THR A 243 -8.80 -17.57 4.01
C THR A 243 -8.25 -16.61 2.96
N ASP A 244 -7.70 -17.14 1.90
CA ASP A 244 -6.99 -16.35 0.87
C ASP A 244 -6.97 -17.09 -0.46
N LYS A 245 -6.53 -16.41 -1.53
CA LYS A 245 -6.20 -17.05 -2.79
C LYS A 245 -5.03 -18.02 -2.59
N ILE A 246 -5.07 -19.11 -3.34
CA ILE A 246 -3.94 -20.06 -3.39
C ILE A 246 -2.87 -19.45 -4.28
N GLU A 247 -1.69 -19.20 -3.75
CA GLU A 247 -0.56 -18.65 -4.49
C GLU A 247 0.72 -19.45 -4.22
N GLY A 248 1.48 -19.70 -5.28
CA GLY A 248 2.81 -20.30 -5.19
C GLY A 248 2.84 -21.65 -4.46
N SER A 249 3.55 -21.71 -3.34
CA SER A 249 3.75 -22.93 -2.53
C SER A 249 2.71 -23.09 -1.41
N ASP A 250 1.58 -22.39 -1.46
CA ASP A 250 0.54 -22.49 -0.43
C ASP A 250 0.03 -23.93 -0.31
N THR A 251 0.02 -24.44 0.93
CA THR A 251 -0.56 -25.74 1.25
C THR A 251 -2.03 -25.57 1.58
N VAL A 252 -2.89 -26.23 0.83
CA VAL A 252 -4.33 -26.24 1.09
C VAL A 252 -4.65 -27.34 2.09
N ALA A 253 -5.12 -26.97 3.28
CA ALA A 253 -5.51 -27.93 4.31
C ALA A 253 -6.80 -28.71 3.93
N TRP A 254 -7.75 -28.04 3.22
CA TRP A 254 -8.93 -28.64 2.62
C TRP A 254 -9.42 -27.76 1.46
N GLY A 255 -9.89 -28.37 0.40
CA GLY A 255 -10.54 -27.67 -0.70
C GLY A 255 -12.01 -27.41 -0.39
N MET A 256 -12.52 -26.23 -0.77
CA MET A 256 -13.96 -25.90 -0.71
C MET A 256 -14.71 -26.38 -1.97
N ASP A 257 -14.26 -27.45 -2.59
CA ASP A 257 -14.81 -27.96 -3.85
C ASP A 257 -16.24 -28.54 -3.73
N ASN A 258 -16.86 -28.48 -2.55
CA ASN A 258 -18.16 -29.14 -2.30
C ASN A 258 -19.23 -28.23 -1.67
N TYR A 259 -19.18 -26.93 -1.88
CA TYR A 259 -20.35 -26.09 -1.68
C TYR A 259 -20.96 -25.78 -3.06
N GLY A 260 -21.71 -26.78 -3.56
CA GLY A 260 -22.62 -26.59 -4.66
C GLY A 260 -23.95 -26.00 -4.21
#